data_a1529e1924e0306facd1c6564774b5f8
#
_entry.id   a1529e1924e0306facd1c6564774b5f8
#
_cell.length_a   1.000
_cell.length_b   1.000
_cell.length_c   1.000
_cell.angle_alpha   90.00
_cell.angle_beta   90.00
_cell.angle_gamma   90.00
#
_symmetry.space_group_name_H-M   'P 1'
#
loop_
_entity.id
_entity.type
_entity.pdbx_description
1 polymer ?
#
loop_
_entity_poly.entity_id
_entity_poly.type
_entity_poly.pdbx_seq_one_letter_code
_entity_poly.pdbx_strand_id
1 'polypeptide(L)'
;MPQTVEVTHLRDLWEEQKAAALAGHELAMLRYRSNLLGADLRITNFGGGNTSSKIMLPDPFSGKLVQVLAVKGSGGDLGSIKESGFALLYMDRLNELKGRYKGEEHEDEMVGFYPLSAFGESKVAASIDTPLHAFLPFAHVDHLHPDWAIAIAASANGKAKLEEFNKQFGRKIVWLPWQRPGFELALMLEEAVKNNPGCDGVLLGSHGLFTWGDTQRDCYLSSLRTIDQMGEFILQHQSKGEPLFGGEVHAPLGIQVQRCHKK
;
A
#
# COMPACT_ATOMS: atom_id res chain seq x y z
N MET A 1 23.92 1.42 13.93
CA MET A 1 23.64 -0.03 13.98
C MET A 1 22.40 -0.27 13.14
N PRO A 2 22.31 -1.32 12.31
CA PRO A 2 21.08 -1.61 11.59
C PRO A 2 19.95 -1.82 12.61
N GLN A 3 18.82 -1.17 12.41
CA GLN A 3 17.64 -1.38 13.26
C GLN A 3 17.14 -2.79 13.01
N THR A 4 17.37 -3.71 13.94
CA THR A 4 16.68 -4.99 13.96
C THR A 4 15.27 -4.74 14.47
N VAL A 5 14.28 -5.12 13.68
CA VAL A 5 12.89 -5.11 14.12
C VAL A 5 12.61 -6.48 14.73
N GLU A 6 12.21 -6.50 15.99
CA GLU A 6 11.63 -7.72 16.57
C GLU A 6 10.22 -7.87 15.97
N VAL A 7 10.03 -8.94 15.22
CA VAL A 7 8.73 -9.42 14.74
C VAL A 7 8.46 -10.77 15.38
N THR A 8 7.21 -11.02 15.76
CA THR A 8 6.79 -12.22 16.49
C THR A 8 6.21 -13.28 15.57
N HIS A 9 5.44 -12.86 14.58
CA HIS A 9 4.65 -13.75 13.72
C HIS A 9 5.13 -13.78 12.26
N LEU A 10 5.73 -12.70 11.80
CA LEU A 10 6.33 -12.59 10.47
C LEU A 10 7.84 -12.84 10.53
N ARG A 11 8.51 -12.76 9.39
CA ARG A 11 9.97 -12.88 9.31
C ARG A 11 10.54 -11.66 8.60
N ASP A 12 11.61 -11.09 9.18
CA ASP A 12 12.44 -10.14 8.43
C ASP A 12 13.30 -10.95 7.43
N LEU A 13 12.98 -10.79 6.15
CA LEU A 13 13.68 -11.44 5.05
C LEU A 13 14.75 -10.53 4.41
N TRP A 14 14.98 -9.35 4.98
CA TRP A 14 15.95 -8.40 4.45
C TRP A 14 17.37 -8.87 4.70
N GLU A 15 18.17 -8.94 3.63
CA GLU A 15 19.59 -9.30 3.68
C GLU A 15 20.44 -8.08 3.33
N GLU A 16 21.22 -7.58 4.29
CA GLU A 16 22.04 -6.38 4.11
C GLU A 16 23.05 -6.51 2.97
N GLN A 17 23.62 -7.70 2.77
CA GLN A 17 24.58 -7.95 1.68
C GLN A 17 23.91 -7.83 0.31
N LYS A 18 22.69 -8.34 0.15
CA LYS A 18 21.92 -8.19 -1.09
C LYS A 18 21.52 -6.74 -1.33
N ALA A 19 21.08 -6.05 -0.30
CA ALA A 19 20.74 -4.64 -0.38
C ALA A 19 21.96 -3.79 -0.75
N ALA A 20 23.11 -4.02 -0.14
CA ALA A 20 24.36 -3.32 -0.45
C ALA A 20 24.80 -3.54 -1.91
N ALA A 21 24.60 -4.73 -2.46
CA ALA A 21 24.90 -5.01 -3.87
C ALA A 21 23.98 -4.27 -4.86
N LEU A 22 22.82 -3.79 -4.40
CA LEU A 22 21.86 -3.00 -5.18
C LEU A 22 21.98 -1.48 -4.94
N ALA A 23 22.93 -1.06 -4.12
CA ALA A 23 23.11 0.36 -3.81
C ALA A 23 23.31 1.20 -5.09
N GLY A 24 22.55 2.31 -5.21
CA GLY A 24 22.55 3.15 -6.40
C GLY A 24 21.66 2.66 -7.56
N HIS A 25 21.03 1.50 -7.42
CA HIS A 25 20.09 0.95 -8.40
C HIS A 25 18.67 0.95 -7.83
N GLU A 26 18.04 2.12 -7.78
CA GLU A 26 16.77 2.34 -7.08
C GLU A 26 15.62 1.43 -7.55
N LEU A 27 15.51 1.17 -8.85
CA LEU A 27 14.47 0.29 -9.39
C LEU A 27 14.71 -1.18 -9.00
N ALA A 28 15.96 -1.63 -9.00
CA ALA A 28 16.33 -2.97 -8.54
C ALA A 28 16.09 -3.13 -7.03
N MET A 29 16.34 -2.07 -6.25
CA MET A 29 16.07 -2.05 -4.82
C MET A 29 14.55 -2.09 -4.53
N LEU A 30 13.74 -1.31 -5.28
CA LEU A 30 12.29 -1.36 -5.21
C LEU A 30 11.77 -2.78 -5.54
N ARG A 31 12.28 -3.42 -6.60
CA ARG A 31 11.98 -4.81 -6.92
C ARG A 31 12.33 -5.75 -5.76
N TYR A 32 13.51 -5.60 -5.17
CA TYR A 32 13.95 -6.41 -4.03
C TYR A 32 12.99 -6.29 -2.87
N ARG A 33 12.65 -5.05 -2.43
CA ARG A 33 11.65 -4.81 -1.38
C ARG A 33 10.31 -5.46 -1.71
N SER A 34 9.82 -5.27 -2.92
CA SER A 34 8.55 -5.83 -3.38
C SER A 34 8.52 -7.35 -3.30
N ASN A 35 9.59 -8.01 -3.76
CA ASN A 35 9.67 -9.47 -3.70
C ASN A 35 9.73 -9.99 -2.26
N LEU A 36 10.38 -9.28 -1.33
CA LEU A 36 10.38 -9.67 0.08
C LEU A 36 8.97 -9.57 0.70
N LEU A 37 8.24 -8.49 0.42
CA LEU A 37 6.86 -8.32 0.89
C LEU A 37 5.92 -9.36 0.27
N GLY A 38 6.05 -9.64 -1.01
CA GLY A 38 5.24 -10.63 -1.71
C GLY A 38 5.61 -12.10 -1.43
N ALA A 39 6.72 -12.35 -0.72
CA ALA A 39 7.13 -13.70 -0.35
C ALA A 39 6.26 -14.32 0.75
N ASP A 40 5.55 -13.53 1.53
CA ASP A 40 4.63 -13.99 2.58
C ASP A 40 3.19 -13.56 2.24
N LEU A 41 2.33 -14.52 1.95
CA LEU A 41 0.94 -14.27 1.55
C LEU A 41 0.09 -13.65 2.66
N ARG A 42 0.55 -13.66 3.91
CA ARG A 42 -0.10 -12.94 5.03
C ARG A 42 0.13 -11.44 4.94
N ILE A 43 1.21 -11.00 4.26
CA ILE A 43 1.55 -9.60 4.03
C ILE A 43 0.79 -9.06 2.83
N THR A 44 0.72 -9.83 1.76
CA THR A 44 -0.08 -9.50 0.57
C THR A 44 -0.40 -10.75 -0.22
N ASN A 45 -1.59 -10.83 -0.77
CA ASN A 45 -2.03 -11.96 -1.59
C ASN A 45 -1.74 -11.73 -3.07
N PHE A 46 -1.94 -12.76 -3.89
CA PHE A 46 -1.69 -12.72 -5.33
C PHE A 46 -2.42 -11.57 -6.02
N GLY A 47 -1.67 -10.77 -6.78
CA GLY A 47 -2.19 -9.63 -7.53
C GLY A 47 -2.62 -8.44 -6.68
N GLY A 48 -2.64 -8.55 -5.35
CA GLY A 48 -3.00 -7.47 -4.45
C GLY A 48 -1.83 -6.55 -4.11
N GLY A 49 -2.15 -5.30 -3.73
CA GLY A 49 -1.19 -4.31 -3.29
C GLY A 49 -0.28 -3.74 -4.38
N ASN A 50 0.40 -2.67 -4.03
CA ASN A 50 1.37 -1.96 -4.86
C ASN A 50 2.53 -1.47 -3.99
N THR A 51 3.71 -1.39 -4.58
CA THR A 51 4.87 -0.73 -3.97
C THR A 51 5.37 0.34 -4.91
N SER A 52 5.94 1.40 -4.37
CA SER A 52 6.48 2.47 -5.18
C SER A 52 7.72 3.12 -4.59
N SER A 53 8.46 3.80 -5.45
CA SER A 53 9.56 4.69 -5.07
C SER A 53 9.57 5.92 -5.96
N LYS A 54 9.81 7.09 -5.37
CA LYS A 54 10.08 8.32 -6.09
C LYS A 54 11.59 8.43 -6.27
N ILE A 55 12.03 8.34 -7.52
CA ILE A 55 13.44 8.28 -7.89
C ILE A 55 13.81 9.43 -8.82
N MET A 56 15.07 9.83 -8.81
CA MET A 56 15.59 10.84 -9.73
C MET A 56 16.22 10.15 -10.93
N LEU A 57 15.70 10.41 -12.12
CA LEU A 57 16.24 9.86 -13.38
C LEU A 57 16.55 10.98 -14.37
N PRO A 58 17.56 10.81 -15.23
CA PRO A 58 17.79 11.72 -16.33
C PRO A 58 16.66 11.58 -17.36
N ASP A 59 15.99 12.68 -17.64
CA ASP A 59 14.98 12.75 -18.69
C ASP A 59 15.59 12.36 -20.04
N PRO A 60 15.02 11.42 -20.79
CA PRO A 60 15.62 10.88 -22.00
C PRO A 60 15.74 11.90 -23.15
N PHE A 61 14.96 12.98 -23.11
CA PHE A 61 15.01 14.02 -24.13
C PHE A 61 15.94 15.18 -23.75
N SER A 62 15.82 15.69 -22.52
CA SER A 62 16.56 16.88 -22.08
C SER A 62 17.85 16.57 -21.33
N GLY A 63 18.02 15.32 -20.84
CA GLY A 63 19.12 14.91 -19.98
C GLY A 63 19.05 15.47 -18.55
N LYS A 64 18.05 16.29 -18.21
CA LYS A 64 17.89 16.86 -16.87
C LYS A 64 17.36 15.81 -15.90
N LEU A 65 17.82 15.86 -14.65
CA LEU A 65 17.25 15.04 -13.60
C LEU A 65 15.82 15.46 -13.29
N VAL A 66 14.90 14.52 -13.36
CA VAL A 66 13.49 14.69 -13.05
C VAL A 66 13.04 13.66 -12.04
N GLN A 67 12.05 13.99 -11.22
CA GLN A 67 11.47 13.04 -10.30
C GLN A 67 10.47 12.13 -11.02
N VAL A 68 10.67 10.83 -10.87
CA VAL A 68 9.86 9.77 -11.49
C VAL A 68 9.27 8.89 -10.40
N LEU A 69 7.99 8.63 -10.46
CA LEU A 69 7.34 7.58 -9.69
C LEU A 69 7.56 6.25 -10.40
N ALA A 70 8.26 5.33 -9.75
CA ALA A 70 8.26 3.93 -10.11
C ALA A 70 7.22 3.22 -9.24
N VAL A 71 6.15 2.70 -9.84
CA VAL A 71 5.04 2.04 -9.12
C VAL A 71 4.67 0.74 -9.80
N LYS A 72 4.34 -0.30 -9.01
CA LYS A 72 3.87 -1.57 -9.57
C LYS A 72 2.72 -1.35 -10.54
N GLY A 73 2.85 -1.88 -11.74
CA GLY A 73 1.81 -1.88 -12.76
C GLY A 73 0.60 -2.73 -12.38
N SER A 74 -0.47 -2.58 -13.16
CA SER A 74 -1.71 -3.34 -12.96
C SER A 74 -1.49 -4.84 -13.15
N GLY A 75 -2.11 -5.67 -12.29
CA GLY A 75 -2.27 -7.12 -12.48
C GLY A 75 -1.05 -7.99 -12.16
N GLY A 76 0.10 -7.44 -11.76
CA GLY A 76 1.27 -8.22 -11.39
C GLY A 76 1.27 -8.66 -9.91
N ASP A 77 1.96 -9.75 -9.60
CA ASP A 77 2.20 -10.21 -8.23
C ASP A 77 3.50 -9.64 -7.68
N LEU A 78 3.48 -9.12 -6.45
CA LEU A 78 4.65 -8.51 -5.80
C LEU A 78 5.79 -9.50 -5.58
N GLY A 79 5.48 -10.74 -5.24
CA GLY A 79 6.50 -11.78 -4.95
C GLY A 79 7.33 -12.17 -6.16
N SER A 80 6.81 -12.00 -7.37
CA SER A 80 7.45 -12.40 -8.63
C SER A 80 7.72 -11.23 -9.59
N ILE A 81 7.40 -9.99 -9.19
CA ILE A 81 7.58 -8.82 -10.05
C ILE A 81 9.03 -8.63 -10.48
N LYS A 82 9.21 -8.27 -11.74
CA LYS A 82 10.49 -7.84 -12.32
C LYS A 82 10.54 -6.32 -12.47
N GLU A 83 11.71 -5.76 -12.71
CA GLU A 83 11.85 -4.32 -12.95
C GLU A 83 10.95 -3.83 -14.09
N SER A 84 10.78 -4.65 -15.12
CA SER A 84 9.86 -4.38 -16.24
C SER A 84 8.37 -4.39 -15.87
N GLY A 85 8.03 -4.74 -14.65
CA GLY A 85 6.64 -4.72 -14.14
C GLY A 85 6.25 -3.40 -13.45
N PHE A 86 7.19 -2.45 -13.32
CA PHE A 86 6.92 -1.13 -12.76
C PHE A 86 6.61 -0.12 -13.86
N ALA A 87 5.52 0.60 -13.69
CA ALA A 87 5.24 1.80 -14.49
C ALA A 87 6.13 2.94 -13.98
N LEU A 88 6.77 3.64 -14.92
CA LEU A 88 7.57 4.82 -14.64
C LEU A 88 6.81 6.05 -15.13
N LEU A 89 6.57 7.02 -14.25
CA LEU A 89 5.70 8.17 -14.52
C LEU A 89 6.35 9.46 -14.01
N TYR A 90 6.26 10.55 -14.80
CA TYR A 90 6.71 11.87 -14.38
C TYR A 90 5.86 12.38 -13.21
N MET A 91 6.50 12.71 -12.09
CA MET A 91 5.81 13.19 -10.88
C MET A 91 5.14 14.55 -11.09
N ASP A 92 5.75 15.45 -11.84
CA ASP A 92 5.16 16.75 -12.16
C ASP A 92 3.84 16.60 -12.91
N ARG A 93 3.79 15.74 -13.94
CA ARG A 93 2.58 15.46 -14.70
C ARG A 93 1.48 14.81 -13.86
N LEU A 94 1.86 13.87 -12.97
CA LEU A 94 0.88 13.28 -12.03
C LEU A 94 0.28 14.33 -11.10
N ASN A 95 1.09 15.26 -10.58
CA ASN A 95 0.60 16.34 -9.73
C ASN A 95 -0.30 17.33 -10.49
N GLU A 96 -0.02 17.61 -11.76
CA GLU A 96 -0.88 18.46 -12.61
C GLU A 96 -2.29 17.88 -12.80
N LEU A 97 -2.45 16.55 -12.69
CA LEU A 97 -3.76 15.91 -12.79
C LEU A 97 -4.73 16.36 -11.71
N LYS A 98 -4.26 16.84 -10.55
CA LYS A 98 -5.12 17.40 -9.50
C LYS A 98 -5.97 18.57 -10.04
N GLY A 99 -5.40 19.40 -10.91
CA GLY A 99 -6.12 20.50 -11.54
C GLY A 99 -7.13 20.08 -12.62
N ARG A 100 -7.10 18.80 -13.05
CA ARG A 100 -8.02 18.27 -14.05
C ARG A 100 -9.18 17.48 -13.44
N TYR A 101 -9.06 17.07 -12.18
CA TYR A 101 -10.08 16.29 -11.50
C TYR A 101 -11.33 17.13 -11.24
N LYS A 102 -12.49 16.63 -11.65
CA LYS A 102 -13.77 17.33 -11.59
C LYS A 102 -14.75 16.72 -10.59
N GLY A 103 -14.31 15.75 -9.80
CA GLY A 103 -15.12 15.02 -8.82
C GLY A 103 -15.41 13.57 -9.22
N GLU A 104 -16.05 12.84 -8.32
CA GLU A 104 -16.24 11.39 -8.39
C GLU A 104 -16.93 10.90 -9.67
N GLU A 105 -17.81 11.69 -10.26
CA GLU A 105 -18.49 11.36 -11.52
C GLU A 105 -17.51 11.26 -12.72
N HIS A 106 -16.31 11.86 -12.58
CA HIS A 106 -15.25 11.87 -13.57
C HIS A 106 -14.06 10.98 -13.22
N GLU A 107 -14.21 10.10 -12.22
CA GLU A 107 -13.15 9.24 -11.72
C GLU A 107 -12.49 8.39 -12.82
N ASP A 108 -13.30 7.79 -13.68
CA ASP A 108 -12.81 6.91 -14.76
C ASP A 108 -12.05 7.68 -15.85
N GLU A 109 -12.30 8.98 -16.03
CA GLU A 109 -11.54 9.82 -16.95
C GLU A 109 -10.08 9.97 -16.53
N MET A 110 -9.81 9.95 -15.22
CA MET A 110 -8.46 10.16 -14.68
C MET A 110 -7.50 9.04 -15.07
N VAL A 111 -7.98 7.80 -15.15
CA VAL A 111 -7.18 6.65 -15.59
C VAL A 111 -6.67 6.85 -17.02
N GLY A 112 -7.45 7.50 -17.89
CA GLY A 112 -7.09 7.83 -19.27
C GLY A 112 -5.90 8.82 -19.38
N PHE A 113 -5.60 9.58 -18.32
CA PHE A 113 -4.48 10.51 -18.30
C PHE A 113 -3.15 9.88 -17.86
N TYR A 114 -3.15 8.73 -17.19
CA TYR A 114 -1.91 8.12 -16.69
C TYR A 114 -0.90 7.80 -17.81
N PRO A 115 -1.30 7.29 -18.98
CA PRO A 115 -0.37 7.08 -20.09
C PRO A 115 0.33 8.35 -20.56
N LEU A 116 -0.30 9.53 -20.43
CA LEU A 116 0.30 10.82 -20.77
C LEU A 116 1.38 11.27 -19.77
N SER A 117 1.40 10.64 -18.59
CA SER A 117 2.43 10.87 -17.58
C SER A 117 3.59 9.88 -17.68
N ALA A 118 3.58 8.94 -18.64
CA ALA A 118 4.62 7.94 -18.81
C ALA A 118 6.00 8.57 -19.00
N PHE A 119 7.00 8.05 -18.26
CA PHE A 119 8.39 8.43 -18.40
C PHE A 119 9.06 7.62 -19.50
N GLY A 120 9.70 8.31 -20.43
CA GLY A 120 10.38 7.70 -21.56
C GLY A 120 9.43 6.79 -22.38
N GLU A 121 9.87 5.56 -22.64
CA GLU A 121 9.12 4.56 -23.39
C GLU A 121 8.40 3.55 -22.49
N SER A 122 8.10 3.92 -21.23
CA SER A 122 7.36 3.04 -20.30
C SER A 122 6.01 2.64 -20.90
N LYS A 123 5.84 1.32 -21.10
CA LYS A 123 4.61 0.73 -21.68
C LYS A 123 3.77 -0.01 -20.64
N VAL A 124 4.23 -0.03 -19.39
CA VAL A 124 3.51 -0.71 -18.30
C VAL A 124 2.27 0.10 -17.96
N ALA A 125 1.12 -0.55 -17.99
CA ALA A 125 -0.13 0.08 -17.58
C ALA A 125 -0.05 0.47 -16.09
N ALA A 126 -0.21 1.75 -15.81
CA ALA A 126 -0.26 2.24 -14.46
C ALA A 126 -1.50 1.70 -13.72
N SER A 127 -1.34 1.33 -12.45
CA SER A 127 -2.45 0.94 -11.59
C SER A 127 -3.39 2.12 -11.35
N ILE A 128 -4.66 1.83 -11.09
CA ILE A 128 -5.63 2.82 -10.59
C ILE A 128 -5.14 3.46 -9.28
N ASP A 129 -4.31 2.76 -8.51
CA ASP A 129 -3.73 3.23 -7.25
C ASP A 129 -2.54 4.18 -7.44
N THR A 130 -2.11 4.43 -8.67
CA THR A 130 -0.97 5.32 -8.96
C THR A 130 -1.03 6.67 -8.24
N PRO A 131 -2.14 7.41 -8.23
CA PRO A 131 -2.21 8.69 -7.53
C PRO A 131 -2.10 8.56 -6.00
N LEU A 132 -2.52 7.43 -5.40
CA LEU A 132 -2.37 7.18 -3.97
C LEU A 132 -0.88 7.14 -3.55
N HIS A 133 -0.02 6.65 -4.44
CA HIS A 133 1.42 6.67 -4.24
C HIS A 133 2.06 8.02 -4.58
N ALA A 134 1.58 8.66 -5.65
CA ALA A 134 2.12 9.92 -6.13
C ALA A 134 1.93 11.07 -5.13
N PHE A 135 0.74 11.20 -4.55
CA PHE A 135 0.36 12.35 -3.74
C PHE A 135 0.86 12.29 -2.29
N LEU A 136 1.22 11.12 -1.79
CA LEU A 136 1.89 11.00 -0.50
C LEU A 136 3.29 11.62 -0.55
N PRO A 137 3.73 12.38 0.47
CA PRO A 137 5.00 13.12 0.44
C PRO A 137 6.24 12.26 0.72
N PHE A 138 6.12 10.93 0.72
CA PHE A 138 7.16 10.00 1.10
C PHE A 138 7.90 9.44 -0.11
N ALA A 139 9.20 9.14 0.08
CA ALA A 139 10.05 8.60 -0.98
C ALA A 139 9.65 7.19 -1.39
N HIS A 140 9.31 6.35 -0.41
CA HIS A 140 8.94 4.95 -0.62
C HIS A 140 7.60 4.68 0.06
N VAL A 141 6.67 4.06 -0.68
CA VAL A 141 5.31 3.79 -0.21
C VAL A 141 4.94 2.35 -0.54
N ASP A 142 4.39 1.66 0.45
CA ASP A 142 3.78 0.34 0.29
C ASP A 142 2.28 0.44 0.54
N HIS A 143 1.49 -0.05 -0.40
CA HIS A 143 0.08 -0.35 -0.24
C HIS A 143 -0.09 -1.86 -0.29
N LEU A 144 -0.57 -2.45 0.79
CA LEU A 144 -0.64 -3.89 0.94
C LEU A 144 -2.04 -4.32 1.41
N HIS A 145 -2.37 -5.58 1.13
CA HIS A 145 -3.61 -6.22 1.56
C HIS A 145 -3.33 -7.35 2.57
N PRO A 146 -2.76 -7.05 3.75
CA PRO A 146 -2.40 -8.08 4.72
C PRO A 146 -3.66 -8.63 5.39
N ASP A 147 -3.70 -9.96 5.61
CA ASP A 147 -4.85 -10.63 6.21
C ASP A 147 -5.30 -9.98 7.53
N TRP A 148 -4.36 -9.67 8.40
CA TRP A 148 -4.65 -9.07 9.70
C TRP A 148 -5.14 -7.61 9.61
N ALA A 149 -4.55 -6.82 8.71
CA ALA A 149 -5.03 -5.46 8.49
C ALA A 149 -6.44 -5.45 7.88
N ILE A 150 -6.71 -6.36 6.93
CA ILE A 150 -8.04 -6.53 6.34
C ILE A 150 -9.05 -6.99 7.38
N ALA A 151 -8.68 -7.90 8.28
CA ALA A 151 -9.56 -8.34 9.36
C ALA A 151 -10.02 -7.17 10.24
N ILE A 152 -9.13 -6.22 10.55
CA ILE A 152 -9.50 -4.98 11.24
C ILE A 152 -10.34 -4.08 10.33
N ALA A 153 -9.88 -3.84 9.11
CA ALA A 153 -10.49 -2.90 8.17
C ALA A 153 -11.92 -3.29 7.75
N ALA A 154 -12.21 -4.59 7.67
CA ALA A 154 -13.51 -5.12 7.27
C ALA A 154 -14.47 -5.37 8.46
N SER A 155 -14.00 -5.18 9.69
CA SER A 155 -14.82 -5.36 10.89
C SER A 155 -15.85 -4.25 11.02
N ALA A 156 -17.07 -4.56 11.51
CA ALA A 156 -18.10 -3.56 11.77
C ALA A 156 -17.65 -2.48 12.78
N ASN A 157 -16.77 -2.85 13.72
CA ASN A 157 -16.15 -1.95 14.70
C ASN A 157 -14.68 -1.63 14.38
N GLY A 158 -14.24 -1.78 13.13
CA GLY A 158 -12.84 -1.70 12.72
C GLY A 158 -12.15 -0.41 13.14
N LYS A 159 -12.81 0.74 13.02
CA LYS A 159 -12.27 2.03 13.48
C LYS A 159 -11.95 2.02 14.98
N ALA A 160 -12.89 1.54 15.81
CA ALA A 160 -12.66 1.45 17.26
C ALA A 160 -11.54 0.45 17.58
N LYS A 161 -11.48 -0.68 16.87
CA LYS A 161 -10.38 -1.66 17.03
C LYS A 161 -9.01 -1.08 16.62
N LEU A 162 -8.96 -0.25 15.60
CA LEU A 162 -7.74 0.46 15.23
C LEU A 162 -7.31 1.47 16.32
N GLU A 163 -8.25 2.16 16.96
CA GLU A 163 -7.96 3.06 18.07
C GLU A 163 -7.39 2.28 19.28
N GLU A 164 -7.95 1.10 19.60
CA GLU A 164 -7.42 0.21 20.63
C GLU A 164 -6.00 -0.28 20.27
N PHE A 165 -5.79 -0.70 19.02
CA PHE A 165 -4.48 -1.09 18.49
C PHE A 165 -3.44 0.03 18.65
N ASN A 166 -3.79 1.24 18.20
CA ASN A 166 -2.91 2.40 18.29
C ASN A 166 -2.49 2.69 19.74
N LYS A 167 -3.45 2.63 20.67
CA LYS A 167 -3.19 2.82 22.10
C LYS A 167 -2.28 1.74 22.65
N GLN A 168 -2.51 0.48 22.30
CA GLN A 168 -1.78 -0.66 22.83
C GLN A 168 -0.32 -0.69 22.35
N PHE A 169 -0.08 -0.39 21.07
CA PHE A 169 1.25 -0.50 20.44
C PHE A 169 1.97 0.85 20.30
N GLY A 170 1.38 1.94 20.80
CA GLY A 170 1.97 3.28 20.68
C GLY A 170 2.07 3.73 19.22
N ARG A 171 1.11 3.33 18.36
CA ARG A 171 1.09 3.65 16.95
C ARG A 171 0.16 4.81 16.65
N LYS A 172 0.33 5.37 15.46
CA LYS A 172 -0.51 6.44 14.90
C LYS A 172 -0.99 6.06 13.51
N ILE A 173 -1.69 4.93 13.39
CA ILE A 173 -2.32 4.53 12.13
C ILE A 173 -3.64 5.29 12.01
N VAL A 174 -3.82 6.02 10.92
CA VAL A 174 -5.03 6.80 10.64
C VAL A 174 -6.07 5.90 10.00
N TRP A 175 -7.34 6.04 10.41
CA TRP A 175 -8.45 5.40 9.73
C TRP A 175 -8.97 6.28 8.61
N LEU A 176 -9.07 5.71 7.39
CA LEU A 176 -9.76 6.34 6.28
C LEU A 176 -10.99 5.49 5.93
N PRO A 177 -12.22 6.05 5.92
CA PRO A 177 -13.41 5.29 5.56
C PRO A 177 -13.30 4.74 4.13
N TRP A 178 -14.12 3.71 3.84
CA TRP A 178 -14.14 3.14 2.50
C TRP A 178 -14.44 4.19 1.44
N GLN A 179 -13.64 4.18 0.41
CA GLN A 179 -13.84 4.92 -0.83
C GLN A 179 -13.41 4.03 -1.99
N ARG A 180 -14.06 4.18 -3.13
CA ARG A 180 -13.66 3.49 -4.36
C ARG A 180 -12.18 3.78 -4.65
N PRO A 181 -11.35 2.77 -4.95
CA PRO A 181 -9.96 2.99 -5.39
C PRO A 181 -9.89 3.92 -6.60
N GLY A 182 -9.01 4.91 -6.53
CA GLY A 182 -8.82 5.88 -7.60
C GLY A 182 -8.38 7.25 -7.13
N PHE A 183 -8.71 8.26 -7.90
CA PHE A 183 -8.21 9.62 -7.72
C PHE A 183 -8.78 10.30 -6.48
N GLU A 184 -10.10 10.16 -6.22
CA GLU A 184 -10.74 10.71 -5.01
C GLU A 184 -10.12 10.12 -3.74
N LEU A 185 -9.96 8.80 -3.70
CA LEU A 185 -9.29 8.16 -2.56
C LEU A 185 -7.87 8.69 -2.37
N ALA A 186 -7.16 9.00 -3.46
CA ALA A 186 -5.81 9.55 -3.37
C ALA A 186 -5.78 10.95 -2.74
N LEU A 187 -6.74 11.81 -3.08
CA LEU A 187 -6.89 13.13 -2.47
C LEU A 187 -7.26 13.03 -0.99
N MET A 188 -8.20 12.13 -0.64
CA MET A 188 -8.56 11.86 0.75
C MET A 188 -7.37 11.34 1.56
N LEU A 189 -6.55 10.46 0.98
CA LEU A 189 -5.35 9.91 1.60
C LEU A 189 -4.30 10.99 1.85
N GLU A 190 -4.05 11.84 0.85
CA GLU A 190 -3.12 12.98 0.98
C GLU A 190 -3.56 13.92 2.10
N GLU A 191 -4.85 14.27 2.15
CA GLU A 191 -5.42 15.14 3.18
C GLU A 191 -5.35 14.49 4.57
N ALA A 192 -5.68 13.20 4.68
CA ALA A 192 -5.59 12.46 5.94
C ALA A 192 -4.18 12.49 6.51
N VAL A 193 -3.15 12.27 5.69
CA VAL A 193 -1.75 12.31 6.11
C VAL A 193 -1.33 13.74 6.49
N LYS A 194 -1.73 14.74 5.71
CA LYS A 194 -1.45 16.15 5.99
C LYS A 194 -2.05 16.61 7.33
N ASN A 195 -3.25 16.16 7.64
CA ASN A 195 -3.97 16.49 8.86
C ASN A 195 -3.49 15.69 10.10
N ASN A 196 -2.70 14.63 9.88
CA ASN A 196 -2.15 13.80 10.94
C ASN A 196 -0.62 13.69 10.84
N PRO A 197 0.12 14.79 11.06
CA PRO A 197 1.57 14.80 10.91
C PRO A 197 2.24 13.79 11.87
N GLY A 198 3.20 13.04 11.32
CA GLY A 198 3.89 11.98 12.04
C GLY A 198 3.06 10.72 12.26
N CYS A 199 2.03 10.48 11.45
CA CYS A 199 1.34 9.19 11.42
C CYS A 199 2.25 8.11 10.80
N ASP A 200 2.07 6.86 11.27
CA ASP A 200 2.88 5.70 10.86
C ASP A 200 2.32 5.01 9.62
N GLY A 201 1.07 5.29 9.26
CA GLY A 201 0.38 4.68 8.15
C GLY A 201 -1.10 5.05 8.12
N VAL A 202 -1.81 4.52 7.13
CA VAL A 202 -3.27 4.68 6.98
C VAL A 202 -3.90 3.33 6.71
N LEU A 203 -4.90 2.98 7.51
CA LEU A 203 -5.76 1.81 7.29
C LEU A 203 -7.02 2.25 6.57
N LEU A 204 -7.22 1.73 5.37
CA LEU A 204 -8.40 1.99 4.55
C LEU A 204 -9.53 1.03 4.95
N GLY A 205 -10.68 1.54 5.36
CA GLY A 205 -11.86 0.74 5.66
C GLY A 205 -12.22 -0.20 4.52
N SER A 206 -12.38 -1.48 4.81
CA SER A 206 -12.72 -2.55 3.85
C SER A 206 -11.77 -2.67 2.63
N HIS A 207 -10.51 -2.21 2.75
CA HIS A 207 -9.59 -2.22 1.61
C HIS A 207 -8.18 -2.74 1.98
N GLY A 208 -7.35 -1.96 2.68
CA GLY A 208 -5.97 -2.34 2.92
C GLY A 208 -5.19 -1.31 3.74
N LEU A 209 -3.87 -1.44 3.76
CA LEU A 209 -2.95 -0.67 4.58
C LEU A 209 -1.96 0.10 3.69
N PHE A 210 -1.72 1.37 4.03
CA PHE A 210 -0.60 2.17 3.52
C PHE A 210 0.45 2.39 4.62
N THR A 211 1.70 2.17 4.26
CA THR A 211 2.88 2.49 5.07
C THR A 211 3.98 3.08 4.20
N TRP A 212 4.99 3.69 4.79
CA TRP A 212 6.05 4.39 4.07
C TRP A 212 7.35 4.45 4.85
N GLY A 213 8.38 4.96 4.20
CA GLY A 213 9.68 5.23 4.80
C GLY A 213 10.55 6.12 3.91
N ASP A 214 11.59 6.71 4.52
CA ASP A 214 12.55 7.56 3.83
C ASP A 214 13.56 6.75 3.03
N THR A 215 13.82 5.52 3.45
CA THR A 215 14.63 4.54 2.72
C THR A 215 13.82 3.31 2.36
N GLN A 216 14.30 2.52 1.40
CA GLN A 216 13.69 1.25 1.03
C GLN A 216 13.56 0.30 2.21
N ARG A 217 14.59 0.26 3.09
CA ARG A 217 14.58 -0.56 4.29
C ARG A 217 13.59 -0.05 5.32
N ASP A 218 13.54 1.25 5.56
CA ASP A 218 12.60 1.83 6.54
C ASP A 218 11.15 1.57 6.12
N CYS A 219 10.85 1.71 4.81
CA CYS A 219 9.53 1.40 4.26
C CYS A 219 9.17 -0.07 4.47
N TYR A 220 10.08 -1.00 4.12
CA TYR A 220 9.91 -2.44 4.35
C TYR A 220 9.66 -2.75 5.84
N LEU A 221 10.46 -2.21 6.74
CA LEU A 221 10.32 -2.43 8.18
C LEU A 221 9.05 -1.80 8.75
N SER A 222 8.64 -0.64 8.23
CA SER A 222 7.37 0.00 8.61
C SER A 222 6.19 -0.91 8.29
N SER A 223 6.15 -1.48 7.07
CA SER A 223 5.14 -2.44 6.66
C SER A 223 5.16 -3.68 7.55
N LEU A 224 6.33 -4.32 7.65
CA LEU A 224 6.49 -5.57 8.39
C LEU A 224 6.07 -5.44 9.85
N ARG A 225 6.57 -4.42 10.55
CA ARG A 225 6.27 -4.16 11.96
C ARG A 225 4.79 -3.88 12.18
N THR A 226 4.18 -3.05 11.34
CA THR A 226 2.78 -2.68 11.48
C THR A 226 1.87 -3.91 11.31
N ILE A 227 2.14 -4.72 10.30
CA ILE A 227 1.36 -5.93 10.01
C ILE A 227 1.55 -6.98 11.11
N ASP A 228 2.79 -7.21 11.58
CA ASP A 228 3.09 -8.14 12.66
C ASP A 228 2.36 -7.77 13.97
N GLN A 229 2.39 -6.49 14.32
CA GLN A 229 1.66 -5.98 15.50
C GLN A 229 0.14 -6.09 15.36
N MET A 230 -0.42 -5.92 14.15
CA MET A 230 -1.84 -6.17 13.90
C MET A 230 -2.19 -7.65 14.09
N GLY A 231 -1.29 -8.54 13.69
CA GLY A 231 -1.42 -9.97 13.97
C GLY A 231 -1.42 -10.28 15.47
N GLU A 232 -0.46 -9.74 16.20
CA GLU A 232 -0.38 -9.89 17.66
C GLU A 232 -1.65 -9.39 18.36
N PHE A 233 -2.16 -8.21 17.93
CA PHE A 233 -3.39 -7.63 18.46
C PHE A 233 -4.59 -8.56 18.30
N ILE A 234 -4.79 -9.14 17.11
CA ILE A 234 -5.90 -10.05 16.83
C ILE A 234 -5.77 -11.35 17.63
N LEU A 235 -4.57 -11.94 17.66
CA LEU A 235 -4.33 -13.21 18.35
C LEU A 235 -4.51 -13.07 19.87
N GLN A 236 -4.13 -11.94 20.44
CA GLN A 236 -4.39 -11.66 21.85
C GLN A 236 -5.88 -11.57 22.19
N HIS A 237 -6.72 -11.04 21.29
CA HIS A 237 -8.18 -11.02 21.47
C HIS A 237 -8.77 -12.44 21.41
N GLN A 238 -8.30 -13.26 20.47
CA GLN A 238 -8.72 -14.65 20.37
C GLN A 238 -8.39 -15.46 21.63
N SER A 239 -7.20 -15.28 22.21
CA SER A 239 -6.75 -16.01 23.40
C SER A 239 -7.55 -15.68 24.65
N LYS A 240 -8.16 -14.49 24.72
CA LYS A 240 -9.01 -14.06 25.84
C LYS A 240 -10.45 -14.60 25.78
N GLY A 241 -10.79 -15.34 24.72
CA GLY A 241 -12.15 -15.85 24.52
C GLY A 241 -13.19 -14.73 24.26
N GLU A 242 -12.74 -13.57 23.85
CA GLU A 242 -13.61 -12.47 23.48
C GLU A 242 -14.45 -12.83 22.24
N PRO A 243 -15.66 -12.23 22.09
CA PRO A 243 -16.47 -12.42 20.90
C PRO A 243 -15.63 -12.17 19.65
N LEU A 244 -15.93 -12.92 18.60
CA LEU A 244 -15.24 -12.85 17.31
C LEU A 244 -14.88 -11.40 16.96
N PHE A 245 -13.62 -11.20 16.66
CA PHE A 245 -13.13 -9.96 16.10
C PHE A 245 -13.98 -9.61 14.87
N GLY A 246 -14.67 -8.48 14.90
CA GLY A 246 -15.43 -8.07 13.73
C GLY A 246 -16.87 -7.61 13.98
N GLY A 247 -17.36 -7.68 15.19
CA GLY A 247 -18.68 -7.18 15.54
C GLY A 247 -19.80 -8.23 15.36
N GLU A 248 -21.01 -7.80 15.06
CA GLU A 248 -22.17 -8.68 15.00
C GLU A 248 -22.06 -9.71 13.87
N VAL A 249 -22.41 -10.96 14.19
CA VAL A 249 -22.59 -12.00 13.19
C VAL A 249 -23.94 -11.77 12.52
N HIS A 250 -23.94 -11.33 11.28
CA HIS A 250 -25.17 -11.25 10.50
C HIS A 250 -25.71 -12.66 10.25
N ALA A 251 -27.00 -12.85 10.47
CA ALA A 251 -27.67 -14.09 10.10
C ALA A 251 -27.40 -14.37 8.60
N PRO A 252 -27.10 -15.62 8.21
CA PRO A 252 -26.87 -15.94 6.80
C PRO A 252 -28.09 -15.47 6.00
N LEU A 253 -27.82 -14.69 4.95
CA LEU A 253 -28.85 -14.29 3.99
C LEU A 253 -29.53 -15.56 3.51
N GLY A 254 -30.83 -15.69 3.85
CA GLY A 254 -31.61 -16.93 3.66
C GLY A 254 -31.53 -17.49 2.23
N ILE A 255 -32.20 -18.56 2.00
CA ILE A 255 -32.32 -19.46 0.80
C ILE A 255 -31.84 -18.95 -0.58
N GLN A 256 -31.75 -17.65 -0.83
CA GLN A 256 -31.24 -17.09 -2.10
C GLN A 256 -29.75 -17.34 -2.34
N VAL A 257 -28.91 -17.49 -1.32
CA VAL A 257 -27.47 -17.75 -1.47
C VAL A 257 -27.20 -19.21 -1.86
N GLN A 258 -28.06 -20.15 -1.47
CA GLN A 258 -27.90 -21.56 -1.81
C GLN A 258 -28.11 -21.88 -3.30
N ARG A 259 -28.77 -21.01 -4.07
CA ARG A 259 -28.98 -21.21 -5.52
C ARG A 259 -27.82 -20.76 -6.39
N CYS A 260 -26.92 -19.92 -5.89
CA CYS A 260 -25.74 -19.46 -6.66
C CYS A 260 -24.58 -20.46 -6.69
N HIS A 261 -24.56 -21.47 -5.83
CA HIS A 261 -23.50 -22.49 -5.78
C HIS A 261 -23.80 -23.79 -6.51
N LYS A 262 -24.88 -23.85 -7.28
CA LYS A 262 -25.27 -25.05 -8.09
C LYS A 262 -25.40 -24.73 -9.58
N LYS A 263 -24.40 -24.08 -10.15
CA LYS A 263 -24.24 -24.06 -11.62
C LYS A 263 -22.76 -24.20 -11.97
#